data_228974b658709340c7c2561aaaaa4a09
#
_entry.id   228974b658709340c7c2561aaaaa4a09
#
_cell.length_a   1.000
_cell.length_b   1.000
_cell.length_c   1.000
_cell.angle_alpha   90.00
_cell.angle_beta   90.00
_cell.angle_gamma   90.00
#
_symmetry.space_group_name_H-M   'P 1'
#
loop_
_entity.id
_entity.type
_entity.pdbx_description
1 polymer ?
#
loop_
_entity_poly.entity_id
_entity_poly.type
_entity_poly.pdbx_seq_one_letter_code
_entity_poly.pdbx_strand_id
1 'polypeptide(L)'
;MVWHLHARKGHNRQMQSSFNGYPDSWYTASSQIPPGRESLNGEATADVCVIGAGYTGLSAALHLKELGHSVIVLEAERVGWGASGRNGGHVGTGQRADQLSLEAWFGQSAAQELWRLGLEAVELVTDLVLKHQIECEFGEANVHFAAKRSHVAELKEEIEHLQTHYNYSNIEGVDKRSLHEVTSGIGFHYAAIDRGARHLH
;
A
#
# COMPACT_ATOMS: atom_id res chain seq x y z
N MET A 1 18.97 -3.57 -12.01
CA MET A 1 19.08 -5.05 -12.11
C MET A 1 18.79 -5.60 -10.71
N VAL A 2 17.87 -6.56 -10.60
CA VAL A 2 17.49 -7.18 -9.31
C VAL A 2 18.15 -8.57 -9.22
N TRP A 3 18.87 -8.85 -8.15
CA TRP A 3 19.58 -10.09 -7.90
C TRP A 3 19.06 -10.79 -6.64
N HIS A 4 19.14 -12.12 -6.61
CA HIS A 4 18.82 -12.91 -5.41
C HIS A 4 20.04 -13.10 -4.52
N LEU A 5 19.86 -12.89 -3.23
CA LEU A 5 20.87 -13.14 -2.21
C LEU A 5 20.65 -14.55 -1.65
N HIS A 6 21.63 -15.45 -1.86
CA HIS A 6 21.59 -16.76 -1.21
C HIS A 6 22.04 -16.62 0.25
N ALA A 7 21.09 -16.45 1.16
CA ALA A 7 21.38 -16.60 2.58
C ALA A 7 21.59 -18.08 2.91
N ARG A 8 22.67 -18.40 3.64
CA ARG A 8 22.87 -19.74 4.16
C ARG A 8 21.66 -20.16 4.98
N LYS A 9 20.99 -21.24 4.59
CA LYS A 9 19.83 -21.81 5.28
C LYS A 9 20.23 -22.28 6.68
N GLY A 10 19.94 -21.46 7.67
CA GLY A 10 19.89 -21.85 9.06
C GLY A 10 18.44 -21.80 9.53
N HIS A 11 17.91 -22.93 9.92
CA HIS A 11 16.59 -23.25 10.46
C HIS A 11 15.49 -23.58 9.44
N ASN A 12 15.22 -24.88 9.44
CA ASN A 12 14.11 -25.60 8.86
C ASN A 12 12.76 -25.01 9.35
N ARG A 13 12.13 -24.14 8.56
CA ARG A 13 10.68 -24.04 8.49
C ARG A 13 10.30 -24.53 7.10
N GLN A 14 9.84 -25.78 7.01
CA GLN A 14 9.10 -26.24 5.86
C GLN A 14 7.78 -25.45 5.77
N MET A 15 7.83 -24.30 5.14
CA MET A 15 6.66 -23.74 4.49
C MET A 15 6.69 -24.29 3.08
N GLN A 16 5.75 -25.19 2.78
CA GLN A 16 5.51 -25.66 1.42
C GLN A 16 5.16 -24.44 0.57
N SER A 17 6.10 -23.99 -0.26
CA SER A 17 5.85 -22.96 -1.26
C SER A 17 5.28 -23.63 -2.49
N SER A 18 3.97 -23.58 -2.70
CA SER A 18 3.29 -24.20 -3.82
C SER A 18 3.32 -23.37 -5.11
N PHE A 19 3.68 -22.09 -5.05
CA PHE A 19 3.66 -21.19 -6.20
C PHE A 19 5.00 -20.47 -6.40
N ASN A 20 5.88 -21.01 -7.23
CA ASN A 20 7.12 -20.36 -7.69
C ASN A 20 7.94 -19.62 -6.60
N GLY A 21 7.87 -20.08 -5.34
CA GLY A 21 8.57 -19.49 -4.21
C GLY A 21 7.82 -18.40 -3.46
N TYR A 22 6.59 -18.05 -3.84
CA TYR A 22 5.70 -17.17 -3.08
C TYR A 22 4.84 -17.97 -2.08
N PRO A 23 4.39 -17.34 -0.97
CA PRO A 23 3.42 -17.97 -0.07
C PRO A 23 2.03 -18.08 -0.72
N ASP A 24 1.24 -19.05 -0.24
CA ASP A 24 -0.14 -19.21 -0.66
C ASP A 24 -0.96 -17.97 -0.23
N SER A 25 -1.47 -17.25 -1.21
CA SER A 25 -2.33 -16.08 -1.01
C SER A 25 -3.24 -15.91 -2.22
N TRP A 26 -4.31 -15.12 -2.06
CA TRP A 26 -5.17 -14.73 -3.18
C TRP A 26 -4.34 -14.10 -4.30
N TYR A 27 -3.48 -13.15 -3.97
CA TYR A 27 -2.64 -12.45 -4.94
C TYR A 27 -1.72 -13.40 -5.72
N THR A 28 -1.13 -14.38 -5.04
CA THR A 28 -0.30 -15.38 -5.70
C THR A 28 -1.11 -16.27 -6.63
N ALA A 29 -2.36 -16.61 -6.25
CA ALA A 29 -3.22 -17.48 -7.04
C ALA A 29 -3.85 -16.77 -8.26
N SER A 30 -4.04 -15.45 -8.19
CA SER A 30 -4.74 -14.66 -9.19
C SER A 30 -3.84 -13.79 -10.07
N SER A 31 -2.56 -13.60 -9.68
CA SER A 31 -1.59 -12.81 -10.43
C SER A 31 -0.75 -13.64 -11.39
N GLN A 32 -0.28 -13.01 -12.46
CA GLN A 32 0.76 -13.56 -13.32
C GLN A 32 2.13 -13.36 -12.65
N ILE A 33 2.64 -14.42 -12.03
CA ILE A 33 3.92 -14.36 -11.33
C ILE A 33 5.08 -14.41 -12.35
N PRO A 34 5.95 -13.37 -12.38
CA PRO A 34 7.08 -13.38 -13.29
C PRO A 34 8.10 -14.48 -12.90
N PRO A 35 8.88 -14.96 -13.85
CA PRO A 35 9.97 -15.93 -13.58
C PRO A 35 10.94 -15.33 -12.55
N GLY A 36 11.55 -16.23 -11.77
CA GLY A 36 12.57 -15.83 -10.80
C GLY A 36 13.75 -15.15 -11.47
N ARG A 37 14.37 -14.22 -10.75
CA ARG A 37 15.63 -13.62 -11.17
C ARG A 37 16.79 -14.54 -10.82
N GLU A 38 17.86 -14.46 -11.58
CA GLU A 38 19.09 -15.21 -11.30
C GLU A 38 19.75 -14.73 -10.01
N SER A 39 20.41 -15.64 -9.32
CA SER A 39 21.22 -15.28 -8.14
C SER A 39 22.46 -14.49 -8.56
N LEU A 40 22.87 -13.55 -7.74
CA LEU A 40 24.14 -12.87 -7.95
C LEU A 40 25.30 -13.88 -7.78
N ASN A 41 26.05 -14.08 -8.85
CA ASN A 41 27.24 -14.90 -8.87
C ASN A 41 28.45 -14.00 -9.15
N GLY A 42 29.44 -14.02 -8.23
CA GLY A 42 30.64 -13.18 -8.33
C GLY A 42 30.41 -11.75 -7.82
N GLU A 43 31.19 -10.84 -8.33
CA GLU A 43 31.21 -9.41 -7.93
C GLU A 43 30.40 -8.58 -8.92
N ALA A 44 29.70 -7.57 -8.40
CA ALA A 44 29.01 -6.57 -9.18
C ALA A 44 29.24 -5.19 -8.55
N THR A 45 29.33 -4.17 -9.39
CA THR A 45 29.56 -2.78 -8.96
C THR A 45 28.41 -1.90 -9.44
N ALA A 46 27.93 -1.03 -8.56
CA ALA A 46 26.96 0.01 -8.87
C ALA A 46 27.17 1.19 -7.93
N ASP A 47 26.60 2.36 -8.29
CA ASP A 47 26.63 3.53 -7.41
C ASP A 47 25.84 3.29 -6.13
N VAL A 48 24.71 2.55 -6.24
CA VAL A 48 23.84 2.24 -5.10
C VAL A 48 23.44 0.77 -5.10
N CYS A 49 23.55 0.14 -3.95
CA CYS A 49 23.01 -1.20 -3.68
C CYS A 49 21.81 -1.09 -2.73
N VAL A 50 20.64 -1.50 -3.19
CA VAL A 50 19.39 -1.55 -2.41
C VAL A 50 19.17 -2.97 -1.93
N ILE A 51 18.96 -3.16 -0.63
CA ILE A 51 18.68 -4.45 -0.03
C ILE A 51 17.19 -4.58 0.27
N GLY A 52 16.55 -5.53 -0.40
CA GLY A 52 15.12 -5.80 -0.34
C GLY A 52 14.35 -5.21 -1.52
N ALA A 53 13.51 -6.04 -2.15
CA ALA A 53 12.65 -5.66 -3.28
C ALA A 53 11.17 -5.56 -2.87
N GLY A 54 10.90 -4.94 -1.72
CA GLY A 54 9.57 -4.47 -1.32
C GLY A 54 9.28 -3.07 -1.86
N TYR A 55 8.17 -2.46 -1.47
CA TYR A 55 7.77 -1.12 -1.94
C TYR A 55 8.87 -0.07 -1.77
N THR A 56 9.45 0.03 -0.56
CA THR A 56 10.49 1.02 -0.25
C THR A 56 11.72 0.83 -1.14
N GLY A 57 12.21 -0.41 -1.24
CA GLY A 57 13.42 -0.69 -2.02
C GLY A 57 13.22 -0.50 -3.52
N LEU A 58 12.07 -0.91 -4.06
CA LEU A 58 11.75 -0.72 -5.47
C LEU A 58 11.53 0.76 -5.81
N SER A 59 10.83 1.51 -4.96
CA SER A 59 10.64 2.95 -5.13
C SER A 59 11.98 3.68 -5.10
N ALA A 60 12.82 3.42 -4.11
CA ALA A 60 14.16 4.00 -4.04
C ALA A 60 15.01 3.67 -5.27
N ALA A 61 15.00 2.41 -5.71
CA ALA A 61 15.78 1.98 -6.87
C ALA A 61 15.30 2.64 -8.17
N LEU A 62 13.99 2.80 -8.33
CA LEU A 62 13.38 3.43 -9.50
C LEU A 62 13.80 4.91 -9.58
N HIS A 63 13.59 5.67 -8.51
CA HIS A 63 13.93 7.10 -8.47
C HIS A 63 15.43 7.35 -8.61
N LEU A 64 16.28 6.54 -7.96
CA LEU A 64 17.72 6.63 -8.15
C LEU A 64 18.13 6.37 -9.61
N LYS A 65 17.47 5.42 -10.25
CA LYS A 65 17.70 5.14 -11.67
C LYS A 65 17.28 6.31 -12.57
N GLU A 66 16.16 6.96 -12.27
CA GLU A 66 15.69 8.16 -12.97
C GLU A 66 16.65 9.35 -12.79
N LEU A 67 17.32 9.43 -11.65
CA LEU A 67 18.39 10.41 -11.38
C LEU A 67 19.72 10.07 -12.06
N GLY A 68 19.81 8.96 -12.81
CA GLY A 68 20.97 8.58 -13.59
C GLY A 68 21.96 7.65 -12.88
N HIS A 69 21.69 7.23 -11.64
CA HIS A 69 22.56 6.31 -10.91
C HIS A 69 22.47 4.88 -11.47
N SER A 70 23.57 4.14 -11.40
CA SER A 70 23.55 2.69 -11.56
C SER A 70 23.08 2.06 -10.25
N VAL A 71 22.07 1.18 -10.33
CA VAL A 71 21.42 0.60 -9.14
C VAL A 71 21.36 -0.91 -9.25
N ILE A 72 21.75 -1.60 -8.17
CA ILE A 72 21.54 -3.03 -7.97
C ILE A 72 20.57 -3.20 -6.82
N VAL A 73 19.54 -4.04 -7.02
CA VAL A 73 18.62 -4.46 -5.95
C VAL A 73 18.89 -5.92 -5.63
N LEU A 74 19.17 -6.20 -4.36
CA LEU A 74 19.37 -7.55 -3.84
C LEU A 74 18.13 -7.96 -3.04
N GLU A 75 17.54 -9.11 -3.40
CA GLU A 75 16.37 -9.68 -2.73
C GLU A 75 16.67 -11.11 -2.31
N ALA A 76 16.31 -11.47 -1.10
CA ALA A 76 16.60 -12.80 -0.55
C ALA A 76 15.64 -13.88 -1.07
N GLU A 77 14.43 -13.54 -1.38
CA GLU A 77 13.37 -14.45 -1.82
C GLU A 77 12.87 -14.09 -3.23
N ARG A 78 11.82 -13.26 -3.33
CA ARG A 78 11.20 -12.80 -4.57
C ARG A 78 10.81 -11.33 -4.44
N VAL A 79 10.69 -10.65 -5.55
CA VAL A 79 10.17 -9.26 -5.56
C VAL A 79 8.78 -9.22 -4.91
N GLY A 80 8.61 -8.37 -3.88
CA GLY A 80 7.35 -8.26 -3.16
C GLY A 80 7.00 -9.45 -2.25
N TRP A 81 7.91 -10.38 -1.99
CA TRP A 81 7.64 -11.59 -1.21
C TRP A 81 7.17 -11.30 0.24
N GLY A 82 7.64 -10.22 0.83
CA GLY A 82 7.29 -9.80 2.18
C GLY A 82 5.90 -9.16 2.27
N ALA A 83 5.75 -8.19 3.16
CA ALA A 83 4.50 -7.46 3.39
C ALA A 83 3.97 -6.76 2.13
N SER A 84 4.84 -6.36 1.21
CA SER A 84 4.46 -5.67 -0.02
C SER A 84 3.59 -6.52 -0.97
N GLY A 85 3.69 -7.83 -0.93
CA GLY A 85 2.84 -8.74 -1.71
C GLY A 85 1.80 -9.51 -0.88
N ARG A 86 1.55 -9.06 0.38
CA ARG A 86 0.65 -9.76 1.33
C ARG A 86 -0.32 -8.80 2.04
N ASN A 87 -0.49 -7.62 1.51
CA ASN A 87 -1.45 -6.64 2.04
C ASN A 87 -2.77 -6.70 1.26
N GLY A 88 -3.74 -5.89 1.64
CA GLY A 88 -5.07 -5.87 1.01
C GLY A 88 -5.17 -5.00 -0.24
N GLY A 89 -4.06 -4.48 -0.78
CA GLY A 89 -4.04 -3.65 -1.98
C GLY A 89 -4.63 -2.25 -1.81
N HIS A 90 -4.93 -1.83 -0.59
CA HIS A 90 -5.44 -0.49 -0.33
C HIS A 90 -4.32 0.56 -0.42
N VAL A 91 -4.55 1.59 -1.21
CA VAL A 91 -3.73 2.81 -1.30
C VAL A 91 -4.56 3.93 -0.66
N GLY A 92 -4.55 3.94 0.67
CA GLY A 92 -5.36 4.86 1.47
C GLY A 92 -4.73 6.23 1.62
N THR A 93 -5.57 7.23 1.84
CA THR A 93 -5.14 8.58 2.22
C THR A 93 -4.74 8.62 3.69
N GLY A 94 -3.90 9.57 4.07
CA GLY A 94 -3.44 9.73 5.45
C GLY A 94 -2.50 8.63 5.92
N GLN A 95 -2.48 8.42 7.23
CA GLN A 95 -1.59 7.48 7.92
C GLN A 95 -2.39 6.34 8.56
N ARG A 96 -1.70 5.40 9.21
CA ARG A 96 -2.36 4.30 9.93
C ARG A 96 -3.24 4.78 11.10
N ALA A 97 -2.79 5.82 11.80
CA ALA A 97 -3.57 6.47 12.85
C ALA A 97 -4.44 7.57 12.22
N ASP A 98 -5.63 7.80 12.80
CA ASP A 98 -6.48 8.91 12.42
C ASP A 98 -5.83 10.27 12.74
N GLN A 99 -6.30 11.33 12.08
CA GLN A 99 -5.68 12.66 12.18
C GLN A 99 -5.81 13.26 13.58
N LEU A 100 -6.92 13.03 14.29
CA LEU A 100 -7.10 13.48 15.67
C LEU A 100 -6.05 12.89 16.61
N SER A 101 -5.78 11.59 16.45
CA SER A 101 -4.71 10.91 17.17
C SER A 101 -3.32 11.47 16.85
N LEU A 102 -3.04 11.72 15.58
CA LEU A 102 -1.77 12.31 15.14
C LEU A 102 -1.58 13.72 15.67
N GLU A 103 -2.63 14.53 15.69
CA GLU A 103 -2.61 15.88 16.28
C GLU A 103 -2.34 15.83 17.78
N ALA A 104 -2.98 14.88 18.48
CA ALA A 104 -2.77 14.71 19.92
C ALA A 104 -1.34 14.25 20.27
N TRP A 105 -0.72 13.43 19.40
CA TRP A 105 0.65 12.91 19.65
C TRP A 105 1.76 13.86 19.21
N PHE A 106 1.59 14.53 18.10
CA PHE A 106 2.67 15.28 17.43
C PHE A 106 2.37 16.77 17.23
N GLY A 107 1.16 17.22 17.55
CA GLY A 107 0.68 18.57 17.28
C GLY A 107 0.19 18.76 15.85
N GLN A 108 -0.64 19.79 15.66
CA GLN A 108 -1.36 20.03 14.41
C GLN A 108 -0.43 20.19 13.19
N SER A 109 0.66 20.91 13.32
CA SER A 109 1.58 21.17 12.21
C SER A 109 2.22 19.86 11.68
N ALA A 110 2.66 18.98 12.58
CA ALA A 110 3.23 17.70 12.17
C ALA A 110 2.16 16.75 11.61
N ALA A 111 0.96 16.76 12.16
CA ALA A 111 -0.16 15.96 11.64
C ALA A 111 -0.58 16.41 10.23
N GLN A 112 -0.60 17.73 9.97
CA GLN A 112 -0.86 18.28 8.62
C GLN A 112 0.22 17.85 7.60
N GLU A 113 1.48 17.86 8.01
CA GLU A 113 2.57 17.40 7.14
C GLU A 113 2.48 15.90 6.86
N LEU A 114 2.16 15.08 7.85
CA LEU A 114 1.91 13.65 7.67
C LEU A 114 0.72 13.39 6.73
N TRP A 115 -0.33 14.20 6.83
CA TRP A 115 -1.48 14.14 5.92
C TRP A 115 -1.07 14.44 4.48
N ARG A 116 -0.34 15.55 4.27
CA ARG A 116 0.19 15.94 2.96
C ARG A 116 1.04 14.83 2.33
N LEU A 117 1.96 14.25 3.11
CA LEU A 117 2.77 13.11 2.66
C LEU A 117 1.93 11.88 2.30
N GLY A 118 0.84 11.64 3.02
CA GLY A 118 -0.12 10.57 2.71
C GLY A 118 -0.80 10.77 1.36
N LEU A 119 -1.24 11.98 1.07
CA LEU A 119 -1.85 12.32 -0.24
C LEU A 119 -0.83 12.21 -1.38
N GLU A 120 0.37 12.73 -1.19
CA GLU A 120 1.45 12.63 -2.19
C GLU A 120 1.84 11.17 -2.47
N ALA A 121 1.78 10.30 -1.46
CA ALA A 121 2.05 8.88 -1.65
C ALA A 121 0.99 8.20 -2.53
N VAL A 122 -0.29 8.56 -2.36
CA VAL A 122 -1.38 8.07 -3.23
C VAL A 122 -1.19 8.56 -4.67
N GLU A 123 -0.88 9.85 -4.84
CA GLU A 123 -0.60 10.45 -6.15
C GLU A 123 0.59 9.77 -6.82
N LEU A 124 1.70 9.59 -6.11
CA LEU A 124 2.88 8.89 -6.62
C LEU A 124 2.57 7.48 -7.12
N VAL A 125 1.80 6.70 -6.34
CA VAL A 125 1.41 5.34 -6.77
C VAL A 125 0.54 5.41 -8.02
N THR A 126 -0.41 6.35 -8.07
CA THR A 126 -1.27 6.57 -9.23
C THR A 126 -0.46 6.90 -10.48
N ASP A 127 0.48 7.84 -10.37
CA ASP A 127 1.35 8.25 -11.46
C ASP A 127 2.25 7.12 -11.95
N LEU A 128 2.81 6.31 -11.05
CA LEU A 128 3.61 5.14 -11.42
C LEU A 128 2.79 4.10 -12.18
N VAL A 129 1.56 3.82 -11.73
CA VAL A 129 0.66 2.88 -12.41
C VAL A 129 0.36 3.36 -13.83
N LEU A 130 0.02 4.64 -13.99
CA LEU A 130 -0.31 5.23 -15.29
C LEU A 130 0.93 5.34 -16.19
N LYS A 131 2.04 5.86 -15.69
CA LYS A 131 3.30 6.04 -16.42
C LYS A 131 3.85 4.73 -16.98
N HIS A 132 3.78 3.68 -16.18
CA HIS A 132 4.32 2.37 -16.53
C HIS A 132 3.27 1.40 -17.05
N GLN A 133 2.02 1.82 -17.18
CA GLN A 133 0.89 1.01 -17.65
C GLN A 133 0.82 -0.32 -16.89
N ILE A 134 0.88 -0.25 -15.55
CA ILE A 134 0.88 -1.44 -14.70
C ILE A 134 -0.51 -2.07 -14.68
N GLU A 135 -0.62 -3.31 -15.13
CA GLU A 135 -1.85 -4.10 -15.06
C GLU A 135 -2.05 -4.61 -13.62
N CYS A 136 -2.83 -3.87 -12.82
CA CYS A 136 -3.03 -4.14 -11.40
C CYS A 136 -4.48 -3.95 -10.94
N GLU A 137 -5.46 -4.12 -11.83
CA GLU A 137 -6.88 -3.90 -11.52
C GLU A 137 -7.11 -2.61 -10.71
N PHE A 138 -6.44 -1.53 -11.13
CA PHE A 138 -6.41 -0.25 -10.43
C PHE A 138 -7.81 0.36 -10.33
N GLY A 139 -8.31 0.49 -9.11
CA GLY A 139 -9.64 0.99 -8.82
C GLY A 139 -9.64 2.26 -7.98
N GLU A 140 -10.77 2.95 -8.00
CA GLU A 140 -10.99 4.21 -7.28
C GLU A 140 -11.83 3.97 -6.01
N ALA A 141 -11.57 4.78 -5.01
CA ALA A 141 -12.21 4.84 -3.71
C ALA A 141 -11.94 3.65 -2.77
N ASN A 142 -11.91 3.97 -1.50
CA ASN A 142 -12.01 3.02 -0.39
C ASN A 142 -13.27 3.30 0.43
N VAL A 143 -13.84 2.26 1.03
CA VAL A 143 -15.04 2.39 1.85
C VAL A 143 -14.77 1.83 3.24
N HIS A 144 -15.00 2.66 4.24
CA HIS A 144 -14.90 2.30 5.66
C HIS A 144 -16.30 2.12 6.24
N PHE A 145 -16.61 0.96 6.79
CA PHE A 145 -17.93 0.64 7.33
C PHE A 145 -17.96 0.66 8.85
N ALA A 146 -18.93 1.36 9.41
CA ALA A 146 -19.28 1.25 10.82
C ALA A 146 -20.07 -0.03 11.07
N ALA A 147 -19.40 -1.10 11.48
CA ALA A 147 -20.02 -2.39 11.81
C ALA A 147 -20.80 -2.36 13.12
N LYS A 148 -20.57 -1.37 13.98
CA LYS A 148 -21.28 -1.14 15.24
C LYS A 148 -21.85 0.26 15.29
N ARG A 149 -23.00 0.45 15.96
CA ARG A 149 -23.60 1.78 16.15
C ARG A 149 -22.67 2.77 16.87
N SER A 150 -21.85 2.27 17.79
CA SER A 150 -20.87 3.09 18.51
C SER A 150 -19.81 3.72 17.59
N HIS A 151 -19.48 3.10 16.46
CA HIS A 151 -18.48 3.61 15.51
C HIS A 151 -19.03 4.69 14.58
N VAL A 152 -20.36 4.91 14.55
CA VAL A 152 -20.98 5.91 13.65
C VAL A 152 -20.58 7.33 14.01
N ALA A 153 -20.55 7.65 15.30
CA ALA A 153 -20.18 8.99 15.76
C ALA A 153 -18.71 9.31 15.45
N GLU A 154 -17.81 8.37 15.74
CA GLU A 154 -16.39 8.47 15.46
C GLU A 154 -16.11 8.68 13.96
N LEU A 155 -16.75 7.90 13.10
CA LEU A 155 -16.56 8.01 11.64
C LEU A 155 -17.13 9.33 11.08
N LYS A 156 -18.23 9.85 11.65
CA LYS A 156 -18.77 11.16 11.29
C LYS A 156 -17.85 12.30 11.72
N GLU A 157 -17.31 12.23 12.93
CA GLU A 157 -16.34 13.19 13.46
C GLU A 157 -15.08 13.23 12.58
N GLU A 158 -14.56 12.07 12.21
CA GLU A 158 -13.40 11.96 11.31
C GLU A 158 -13.66 12.63 9.95
N ILE A 159 -14.81 12.36 9.32
CA ILE A 159 -15.19 12.99 8.05
C ILE A 159 -15.26 14.52 8.20
N GLU A 160 -15.99 15.02 9.20
CA GLU A 160 -16.14 16.45 9.46
C GLU A 160 -14.79 17.12 9.73
N HIS A 161 -13.95 16.45 10.53
CA HIS A 161 -12.60 16.92 10.85
C HIS A 161 -11.72 17.06 9.60
N LEU A 162 -11.69 16.04 8.75
CA LEU A 162 -10.92 16.07 7.50
C LEU A 162 -11.43 17.15 6.54
N GLN A 163 -12.75 17.32 6.42
CA GLN A 163 -13.34 18.35 5.57
C GLN A 163 -13.04 19.78 6.06
N THR A 164 -13.11 19.99 7.37
CA THR A 164 -13.01 21.36 7.96
C THR A 164 -11.57 21.78 8.23
N HIS A 165 -10.70 20.88 8.70
CA HIS A 165 -9.34 21.22 9.15
C HIS A 165 -8.27 20.89 8.12
N TYR A 166 -8.56 19.96 7.20
CA TYR A 166 -7.63 19.52 6.15
C TYR A 166 -8.10 19.90 4.74
N ASN A 167 -9.26 20.59 4.62
CA ASN A 167 -9.87 20.95 3.35
C ASN A 167 -10.00 19.74 2.38
N TYR A 168 -10.28 18.56 2.94
CA TYR A 168 -10.35 17.32 2.19
C TYR A 168 -11.80 16.98 1.85
N SER A 169 -12.21 17.34 0.63
CA SER A 169 -13.58 17.15 0.14
C SER A 169 -13.85 15.78 -0.52
N ASN A 170 -12.81 14.96 -0.70
CA ASN A 170 -12.97 13.66 -1.38
C ASN A 170 -13.52 12.55 -0.48
N ILE A 171 -13.88 12.86 0.75
CA ILE A 171 -14.51 11.94 1.69
C ILE A 171 -15.96 12.32 1.94
N GLU A 172 -16.86 11.35 1.88
CA GLU A 172 -18.29 11.54 2.12
C GLU A 172 -18.89 10.44 2.99
N GLY A 173 -19.92 10.80 3.74
CA GLY A 173 -20.63 9.86 4.61
C GLY A 173 -21.90 9.32 3.95
N VAL A 174 -22.17 8.03 4.15
CA VAL A 174 -23.38 7.36 3.67
C VAL A 174 -24.17 6.82 4.85
N ASP A 175 -25.37 7.37 5.04
CA ASP A 175 -26.27 6.94 6.11
C ASP A 175 -26.86 5.55 5.84
N LYS A 176 -27.30 4.88 6.92
CA LYS A 176 -27.83 3.52 6.87
C LYS A 176 -28.87 3.28 5.79
N ARG A 177 -29.67 4.29 5.45
CA ARG A 177 -30.75 4.17 4.44
C ARG A 177 -30.21 3.97 3.02
N SER A 178 -29.06 4.55 2.73
CA SER A 178 -28.40 4.53 1.41
C SER A 178 -27.26 3.50 1.32
N LEU A 179 -26.97 2.74 2.37
CA LEU A 179 -25.89 1.73 2.33
C LEU A 179 -26.09 0.68 1.24
N HIS A 180 -27.33 0.39 0.85
CA HIS A 180 -27.65 -0.57 -0.21
C HIS A 180 -27.12 -0.13 -1.59
N GLU A 181 -26.83 1.14 -1.78
CA GLU A 181 -26.21 1.69 -3.00
C GLU A 181 -24.70 1.41 -3.04
N VAL A 182 -24.09 1.15 -1.88
CA VAL A 182 -22.65 0.97 -1.73
C VAL A 182 -22.28 -0.50 -1.55
N THR A 183 -23.12 -1.27 -0.88
CA THR A 183 -22.87 -2.68 -0.57
C THR A 183 -24.13 -3.52 -0.48
N SER A 184 -24.03 -4.77 -0.90
CA SER A 184 -25.06 -5.79 -0.62
C SER A 184 -24.90 -6.41 0.78
N GLY A 185 -23.83 -6.05 1.51
CA GLY A 185 -23.59 -6.54 2.87
C GLY A 185 -24.62 -6.02 3.86
N ILE A 186 -24.91 -6.84 4.86
CA ILE A 186 -25.85 -6.52 5.95
C ILE A 186 -25.13 -6.28 7.25
N GLY A 187 -25.76 -5.54 8.15
CA GLY A 187 -25.25 -5.33 9.52
C GLY A 187 -24.44 -4.05 9.70
N PHE A 188 -24.17 -3.30 8.65
CA PHE A 188 -23.52 -2.00 8.74
C PHE A 188 -24.49 -0.87 9.16
N HIS A 189 -23.97 0.15 9.79
CA HIS A 189 -24.76 1.27 10.33
C HIS A 189 -24.47 2.61 9.64
N TYR A 190 -23.29 2.74 9.03
CA TYR A 190 -22.81 3.92 8.33
C TYR A 190 -21.60 3.54 7.47
N ALA A 191 -21.28 4.33 6.47
CA ALA A 191 -20.03 4.22 5.73
C ALA A 191 -19.41 5.58 5.46
N ALA A 192 -18.09 5.61 5.35
CA ALA A 192 -17.33 6.70 4.76
C ALA A 192 -16.76 6.22 3.42
N ILE A 193 -16.99 6.96 2.36
CA ILE A 193 -16.41 6.72 1.05
C ILE A 193 -15.30 7.74 0.84
N ASP A 194 -14.07 7.28 0.71
CA ASP A 194 -12.92 8.10 0.36
C ASP A 194 -12.60 7.93 -1.12
N ARG A 195 -12.96 8.93 -1.93
CA ARG A 195 -12.73 8.94 -3.38
C ARG A 195 -11.32 9.39 -3.76
N GLY A 196 -10.56 9.92 -2.82
CA GLY A 196 -9.15 10.23 -3.01
C GLY A 196 -8.26 9.00 -2.90
N ALA A 197 -8.71 7.97 -2.19
CA ALA A 197 -8.02 6.71 -2.07
C ALA A 197 -8.10 5.86 -3.34
N ARG A 198 -7.23 4.85 -3.43
CA ARG A 198 -7.18 3.87 -4.52
C ARG A 198 -7.07 2.46 -3.97
N HIS A 199 -7.27 1.48 -4.83
CA HIS A 199 -6.92 0.09 -4.55
C HIS A 199 -6.32 -0.56 -5.79
N LEU A 200 -5.52 -1.59 -5.60
CA LEU A 200 -4.87 -2.33 -6.67
C LEU A 200 -4.71 -3.81 -6.29
N HIS A 201 -4.60 -4.63 -7.31
CA HIS A 201 -4.38 -6.08 -7.18
C HIS A 201 -2.93 -6.44 -7.45
#